data_9f443e01c2701d889b4df29a8f21e6cb
#
_entry.id   9f443e01c2701d889b4df29a8f21e6cb
#
_cell.length_a   1.000
_cell.length_b   1.000
_cell.length_c   1.000
_cell.angle_alpha   90.00
_cell.angle_beta   90.00
_cell.angle_gamma   90.00
#
_symmetry.space_group_name_H-M   'P 1'
#
loop_
_entity.id
_entity.type
_entity.pdbx_description
1 polymer ?
#
loop_
_entity_poly.entity_id
_entity_poly.type
_entity_poly.pdbx_seq_one_letter_code
_entity_poly.pdbx_strand_id
1 'polypeptide(L)'
;EFLVKEIARVTKPGRITAVHATDVFDNTCRLWDFPHEIIKIHEKYGFEYRNRITIWKEPLKVRMRTMVQSLMHKFIVEDSTKCFTAMPDYVLIFTKKGENKVPVTHSQGLKRYFGETPILPNILQAWNNANDSSLTSEQLWDYLNKKFQFHEDPKSNKLSHYIWQRYASSVWDDIRIDNVLPFRDSKEEDDEKHVHPLQLDVIDRIVELYSNPDEVVLTPFMGVGSEVYSPVSLGRKAIGIELKDSYYKQAILNLKEADKRFKNVVTKSLFD
;
A
#
# COMPACT_ATOMS: atom_id res chain seq x y z
N GLU A 1 -21.54 -0.95 10.43
CA GLU A 1 -21.47 -1.88 11.56
C GLU A 1 -21.54 -3.34 11.12
N PHE A 2 -22.52 -3.72 10.30
CA PHE A 2 -22.68 -5.11 9.82
C PHE A 2 -21.39 -5.68 9.24
N LEU A 3 -20.75 -4.93 8.32
CA LEU A 3 -19.51 -5.34 7.66
C LEU A 3 -18.38 -5.62 8.66
N VAL A 4 -18.14 -4.72 9.62
CA VAL A 4 -17.05 -4.89 10.60
C VAL A 4 -17.32 -6.09 11.52
N LYS A 5 -18.59 -6.36 11.83
CA LYS A 5 -19.00 -7.58 12.56
C LYS A 5 -18.63 -8.85 11.79
N GLU A 6 -18.87 -8.89 10.47
CA GLU A 6 -18.53 -10.03 9.64
C GLU A 6 -17.02 -10.18 9.45
N ILE A 7 -16.30 -9.06 9.26
CA ILE A 7 -14.81 -9.07 9.25
C ILE A 7 -14.31 -9.65 10.58
N ALA A 8 -14.86 -9.21 11.71
CA ALA A 8 -14.48 -9.75 13.01
C ALA A 8 -14.76 -11.25 13.15
N ARG A 9 -15.88 -11.73 12.59
CA ARG A 9 -16.24 -13.15 12.63
C ARG A 9 -15.25 -14.04 11.87
N VAL A 10 -14.75 -13.58 10.72
CA VAL A 10 -13.86 -14.38 9.85
C VAL A 10 -12.37 -14.16 10.13
N THR A 11 -12.01 -13.06 10.78
CA THR A 11 -10.61 -12.79 11.16
C THR A 11 -10.18 -13.72 12.29
N LYS A 12 -9.07 -14.42 12.10
CA LYS A 12 -8.49 -15.30 13.14
C LYS A 12 -7.99 -14.47 14.34
N PRO A 13 -8.09 -14.99 15.57
CA PRO A 13 -7.52 -14.34 16.74
C PRO A 13 -6.04 -13.99 16.58
N GLY A 14 -5.62 -12.83 17.05
CA GLY A 14 -4.26 -12.33 16.95
C GLY A 14 -3.82 -11.88 15.55
N ARG A 15 -4.71 -11.95 14.53
CA ARG A 15 -4.37 -11.54 13.15
C ARG A 15 -4.79 -10.09 12.90
N ILE A 16 -4.23 -9.54 11.82
CA ILE A 16 -4.32 -8.12 11.48
C ILE A 16 -5.47 -7.85 10.51
N THR A 17 -6.15 -6.73 10.75
CA THR A 17 -6.98 -6.03 9.78
C THR A 17 -6.37 -4.66 9.53
N ALA A 18 -6.17 -4.30 8.27
CA ALA A 18 -5.69 -3.00 7.85
C ALA A 18 -6.79 -2.27 7.08
N VAL A 19 -7.07 -1.03 7.45
CA VAL A 19 -8.11 -0.22 6.79
C VAL A 19 -7.46 1.07 6.26
N HIS A 20 -7.54 1.25 4.95
CA HIS A 20 -7.17 2.52 4.31
C HIS A 20 -8.33 3.50 4.43
N ALA A 21 -8.05 4.69 4.92
CA ALA A 21 -9.04 5.75 5.12
C ALA A 21 -8.41 7.14 5.00
N THR A 22 -9.26 8.14 4.83
CA THR A 22 -8.89 9.55 4.91
C THR A 22 -9.98 10.30 5.65
N ASP A 23 -9.67 11.51 6.11
CA ASP A 23 -10.68 12.43 6.60
C ASP A 23 -11.60 12.87 5.47
N VAL A 24 -12.83 13.18 5.78
CA VAL A 24 -13.86 13.57 4.79
C VAL A 24 -14.46 14.91 5.15
N PHE A 25 -14.70 15.74 4.17
CA PHE A 25 -15.49 16.96 4.39
C PHE A 25 -16.98 16.64 4.40
N ASP A 26 -17.68 17.20 5.39
CA ASP A 26 -19.14 17.18 5.39
C ASP A 26 -19.73 18.21 4.39
N ASN A 27 -21.04 18.26 4.26
CA ASN A 27 -21.74 19.15 3.36
C ASN A 27 -21.58 20.65 3.73
N THR A 28 -21.02 20.96 4.89
CA THR A 28 -20.72 22.32 5.38
C THR A 28 -19.24 22.67 5.27
N CYS A 29 -18.45 21.86 4.56
CA CYS A 29 -17.00 21.99 4.42
C CYS A 29 -16.23 21.87 5.77
N ARG A 30 -16.81 21.25 6.77
CA ARG A 30 -16.10 20.89 8.01
C ARG A 30 -15.45 19.52 7.84
N LEU A 31 -14.27 19.37 8.40
CA LEU A 31 -13.56 18.11 8.41
C LEU A 31 -14.25 17.14 9.39
N TRP A 32 -14.60 15.97 8.89
CA TRP A 32 -15.09 14.84 9.69
C TRP A 32 -13.97 13.82 9.85
N ASP A 33 -13.59 13.53 11.09
CA ASP A 33 -12.60 12.51 11.43
C ASP A 33 -13.20 11.11 11.23
N PHE A 34 -13.29 10.70 9.97
CA PHE A 34 -13.78 9.39 9.58
C PHE A 34 -12.89 8.25 10.10
N PRO A 35 -11.55 8.36 10.12
CA PRO A 35 -10.67 7.39 10.77
C PRO A 35 -11.05 7.09 12.23
N HIS A 36 -11.46 8.09 12.99
CA HIS A 36 -11.90 7.89 14.37
C HIS A 36 -13.15 7.01 14.46
N GLU A 37 -14.13 7.21 13.59
CA GLU A 37 -15.34 6.36 13.57
C GLU A 37 -15.01 4.92 13.16
N ILE A 38 -14.06 4.71 12.25
CA ILE A 38 -13.56 3.37 11.91
C ILE A 38 -12.91 2.71 13.13
N ILE A 39 -12.11 3.44 13.90
CA ILE A 39 -11.47 2.90 15.12
C ILE A 39 -12.53 2.46 16.12
N LYS A 40 -13.47 3.33 16.46
CA LYS A 40 -14.55 3.02 17.43
C LYS A 40 -15.34 1.77 17.04
N ILE A 41 -15.68 1.65 15.75
CA ILE A 41 -16.49 0.52 15.30
C ILE A 41 -15.69 -0.80 15.32
N HIS A 42 -14.39 -0.78 15.02
CA HIS A 42 -13.55 -1.97 15.11
C HIS A 42 -13.35 -2.42 16.57
N GLU A 43 -13.10 -1.48 17.48
CA GLU A 43 -12.96 -1.78 18.92
C GLU A 43 -14.25 -2.38 19.49
N LYS A 44 -15.42 -1.88 19.08
CA LYS A 44 -16.73 -2.44 19.45
C LYS A 44 -16.87 -3.93 19.09
N TYR A 45 -16.30 -4.36 17.96
CA TYR A 45 -16.38 -5.75 17.48
C TYR A 45 -15.13 -6.59 17.79
N GLY A 46 -14.35 -6.19 18.81
CA GLY A 46 -13.30 -7.02 19.39
C GLY A 46 -11.97 -6.97 18.65
N PHE A 47 -11.70 -5.86 18.02
CA PHE A 47 -10.36 -5.51 17.58
C PHE A 47 -9.68 -4.59 18.60
N GLU A 48 -8.36 -4.55 18.56
CA GLU A 48 -7.52 -3.59 19.26
C GLU A 48 -6.84 -2.70 18.24
N TYR A 49 -7.02 -1.40 18.35
CA TYR A 49 -6.33 -0.43 17.53
C TYR A 49 -4.85 -0.40 17.91
N ARG A 50 -3.96 -0.61 16.94
CA ARG A 50 -2.51 -0.75 17.18
C ARG A 50 -1.71 0.42 16.67
N ASN A 51 -2.00 0.88 15.45
CA ASN A 51 -1.14 1.82 14.76
C ASN A 51 -1.90 2.59 13.69
N ARG A 52 -1.42 3.83 13.42
CA ARG A 52 -1.82 4.64 12.27
C ARG A 52 -0.58 4.97 11.47
N ILE A 53 -0.59 4.63 10.21
CA ILE A 53 0.44 5.01 9.25
C ILE A 53 -0.14 6.13 8.38
N THR A 54 0.58 7.22 8.26
CA THR A 54 0.21 8.34 7.41
C THR A 54 0.89 8.17 6.05
N ILE A 55 0.11 8.17 4.97
CA ILE A 55 0.63 8.18 3.61
C ILE A 55 0.73 9.63 3.16
N TRP A 56 1.95 10.09 2.94
CA TRP A 56 2.19 11.44 2.48
C TRP A 56 1.69 11.62 1.05
N LYS A 57 1.11 12.76 0.77
CA LYS A 57 0.66 13.15 -0.57
C LYS A 57 1.28 14.48 -0.96
N GLU A 58 1.81 14.53 -2.16
CA GLU A 58 2.37 15.75 -2.73
C GLU A 58 1.25 16.78 -2.95
N PRO A 59 1.35 18.00 -2.31
CA PRO A 59 0.25 18.97 -2.30
C PRO A 59 -0.20 19.46 -3.67
N LEU A 60 0.71 19.64 -4.63
CA LEU A 60 0.35 20.06 -5.99
C LEU A 60 -0.45 18.98 -6.73
N LYS A 61 -0.06 17.71 -6.58
CA LYS A 61 -0.81 16.59 -7.16
C LYS A 61 -2.20 16.48 -6.55
N VAL A 62 -2.32 16.63 -5.23
CA VAL A 62 -3.63 16.68 -4.56
C VAL A 62 -4.46 17.84 -5.09
N ARG A 63 -3.89 19.03 -5.18
CA ARG A 63 -4.56 20.24 -5.72
C ARG A 63 -5.06 20.02 -7.15
N MET A 64 -4.23 19.45 -8.02
CA MET A 64 -4.61 19.18 -9.42
C MET A 64 -5.75 18.17 -9.54
N ARG A 65 -5.80 17.19 -8.65
CA ARG A 65 -6.84 16.13 -8.66
C ARG A 65 -8.15 16.58 -8.04
N THR A 66 -8.10 17.32 -6.93
CA THR A 66 -9.29 17.69 -6.15
C THR A 66 -9.80 19.09 -6.44
N MET A 67 -9.01 19.91 -7.13
CA MET A 67 -9.30 21.32 -7.42
C MET A 67 -9.57 22.17 -6.16
N VAL A 68 -9.09 21.70 -4.99
CA VAL A 68 -9.29 22.37 -3.70
C VAL A 68 -8.60 23.73 -3.69
N GLN A 69 -9.37 24.79 -3.45
CA GLN A 69 -8.87 26.16 -3.49
C GLN A 69 -7.92 26.49 -2.34
N SER A 70 -8.13 25.92 -1.15
CA SER A 70 -7.29 26.13 0.03
C SER A 70 -5.82 25.70 -0.15
N LEU A 71 -5.50 24.93 -1.20
CA LEU A 71 -4.12 24.57 -1.58
C LEU A 71 -3.52 25.50 -2.64
N MET A 72 -4.14 26.66 -2.92
CA MET A 72 -3.58 27.62 -3.88
C MET A 72 -2.57 28.55 -3.19
N HIS A 73 -1.37 28.63 -3.76
CA HIS A 73 -0.29 29.49 -3.25
C HIS A 73 -0.68 30.96 -3.09
N LYS A 74 -1.61 31.47 -3.92
CA LYS A 74 -2.08 32.85 -3.79
C LYS A 74 -2.58 33.21 -2.38
N PHE A 75 -3.21 32.26 -1.69
CA PHE A 75 -3.71 32.51 -0.34
C PHE A 75 -2.61 32.67 0.72
N ILE A 76 -1.40 32.14 0.47
CA ILE A 76 -0.25 32.43 1.33
C ILE A 76 0.08 33.93 1.30
N VAL A 77 -0.13 34.55 0.13
CA VAL A 77 0.18 35.97 -0.07
C VAL A 77 -1.00 36.86 0.36
N GLU A 78 -2.22 36.46 0.07
CA GLU A 78 -3.42 37.29 0.30
C GLU A 78 -3.98 37.14 1.73
N ASP A 79 -4.12 35.91 2.19
CA ASP A 79 -4.69 35.57 3.51
C ASP A 79 -4.38 34.09 3.85
N SER A 80 -3.30 33.87 4.59
CA SER A 80 -2.85 32.52 4.95
C SER A 80 -3.83 31.77 5.86
N THR A 81 -4.78 32.43 6.50
CA THR A 81 -5.82 31.76 7.28
C THR A 81 -6.78 30.92 6.44
N LYS A 82 -6.79 31.10 5.12
CA LYS A 82 -7.55 30.32 4.15
C LYS A 82 -6.78 29.12 3.61
N CYS A 83 -5.51 28.95 4.01
CA CYS A 83 -4.69 27.83 3.58
C CYS A 83 -4.88 26.64 4.49
N PHE A 84 -5.12 25.46 3.89
CA PHE A 84 -5.15 24.19 4.61
C PHE A 84 -4.08 23.26 4.03
N THR A 85 -3.80 22.17 4.74
CA THR A 85 -2.87 21.14 4.28
C THR A 85 -3.55 20.19 3.30
N ALA A 86 -2.77 19.58 2.42
CA ALA A 86 -3.25 18.42 1.67
C ALA A 86 -3.58 17.29 2.66
N MET A 87 -4.79 16.75 2.56
CA MET A 87 -5.19 15.64 3.42
C MET A 87 -4.38 14.39 3.06
N PRO A 88 -3.71 13.78 4.03
CA PRO A 88 -3.05 12.50 3.82
C PRO A 88 -4.08 11.38 3.74
N ASP A 89 -3.65 10.20 3.32
CA ASP A 89 -4.37 8.98 3.62
C ASP A 89 -3.77 8.31 4.86
N TYR A 90 -4.55 7.46 5.48
CA TYR A 90 -4.15 6.70 6.65
C TYR A 90 -4.32 5.21 6.40
N VAL A 91 -3.40 4.43 6.93
CA VAL A 91 -3.63 3.00 7.14
C VAL A 91 -3.80 2.76 8.63
N LEU A 92 -4.97 2.32 9.02
CA LEU A 92 -5.31 1.99 10.40
C LEU A 92 -5.09 0.49 10.60
N ILE A 93 -4.25 0.13 11.55
CA ILE A 93 -3.89 -1.26 11.84
C ILE A 93 -4.60 -1.72 13.12
N PHE A 94 -5.29 -2.83 13.00
CA PHE A 94 -6.03 -3.46 14.08
C PHE A 94 -5.59 -4.91 14.28
N THR A 95 -5.54 -5.36 15.51
CA THR A 95 -5.36 -6.77 15.86
C THR A 95 -6.64 -7.35 16.40
N LYS A 96 -7.08 -8.48 15.87
CA LYS A 96 -8.21 -9.23 16.45
C LYS A 96 -7.80 -9.75 17.83
N LYS A 97 -8.63 -9.48 18.86
CA LYS A 97 -8.39 -10.00 20.22
C LYS A 97 -8.22 -11.52 20.22
N GLY A 98 -7.24 -11.98 21.00
CA GLY A 98 -6.88 -13.38 21.15
C GLY A 98 -5.45 -13.69 20.73
N GLU A 99 -5.03 -14.92 20.93
CA GLU A 99 -3.67 -15.36 20.68
C GLU A 99 -3.43 -15.68 19.19
N ASN A 100 -2.31 -15.20 18.65
CA ASN A 100 -1.84 -15.59 17.33
C ASN A 100 -1.08 -16.93 17.42
N LYS A 101 -1.75 -18.02 17.04
CA LYS A 101 -1.17 -19.37 17.09
C LYS A 101 -0.09 -19.61 16.03
N VAL A 102 -0.05 -18.82 14.98
CA VAL A 102 0.91 -18.95 13.86
C VAL A 102 1.60 -17.60 13.66
N PRO A 103 2.80 -17.40 14.20
CA PRO A 103 3.54 -16.16 14.02
C PRO A 103 3.78 -15.84 12.54
N VAL A 104 3.74 -14.56 12.18
CA VAL A 104 4.24 -14.09 10.89
C VAL A 104 5.75 -13.89 11.02
N THR A 105 6.52 -14.59 10.21
CA THR A 105 7.98 -14.62 10.35
C THR A 105 8.68 -14.28 9.03
N HIS A 106 9.75 -13.51 9.15
CA HIS A 106 10.67 -13.18 8.06
C HIS A 106 12.05 -13.78 8.40
N SER A 107 12.14 -15.14 8.39
CA SER A 107 13.34 -15.86 8.79
C SER A 107 14.60 -15.47 8.02
N GLN A 108 14.44 -14.97 6.79
CA GLN A 108 15.52 -14.48 5.93
C GLN A 108 15.59 -12.93 5.89
N GLY A 109 14.88 -12.25 6.79
CA GLY A 109 14.70 -10.81 6.76
C GLY A 109 13.80 -10.33 5.60
N LEU A 110 13.58 -9.03 5.53
CA LEU A 110 12.86 -8.39 4.43
C LEU A 110 13.79 -8.27 3.22
N LYS A 111 13.34 -8.72 2.04
CA LYS A 111 14.16 -8.79 0.82
C LYS A 111 13.72 -7.80 -0.25
N ARG A 112 12.46 -7.34 -0.20
CA ARG A 112 11.87 -6.48 -1.22
C ARG A 112 11.49 -5.14 -0.63
N TYR A 113 11.88 -4.10 -1.34
CA TYR A 113 11.46 -2.74 -1.05
C TYR A 113 10.32 -2.34 -1.97
N PHE A 114 9.17 -2.04 -1.39
CA PHE A 114 7.99 -1.54 -2.11
C PHE A 114 7.88 -0.04 -1.87
N GLY A 115 8.14 0.74 -2.88
CA GLY A 115 8.15 2.19 -2.80
C GLY A 115 9.14 2.82 -3.76
N GLU A 116 9.23 4.13 -3.71
CA GLU A 116 10.21 4.88 -4.50
C GLU A 116 11.63 4.58 -3.99
N THR A 117 12.51 4.16 -4.91
CA THR A 117 13.89 3.80 -4.54
C THR A 117 14.71 5.08 -4.27
N PRO A 118 15.73 4.99 -3.38
CA PRO A 118 16.59 6.15 -3.10
C PRO A 118 17.60 6.46 -4.21
N ILE A 119 17.53 5.77 -5.34
CA ILE A 119 18.41 6.03 -6.49
C ILE A 119 17.94 7.27 -7.24
N LEU A 120 18.65 8.36 -7.08
CA LEU A 120 18.34 9.59 -7.79
C LEU A 120 18.65 9.48 -9.29
N PRO A 121 17.90 10.18 -10.18
CA PRO A 121 18.09 10.10 -11.63
C PRO A 121 19.52 10.40 -12.11
N ASN A 122 20.19 11.37 -11.51
CA ASN A 122 21.57 11.72 -11.83
C ASN A 122 22.56 10.62 -11.41
N ILE A 123 22.32 9.92 -10.29
CA ILE A 123 23.13 8.79 -9.85
C ILE A 123 22.92 7.61 -10.80
N LEU A 124 21.69 7.34 -11.19
CA LEU A 124 21.35 6.31 -12.16
C LEU A 124 22.04 6.55 -13.51
N GLN A 125 21.97 7.78 -14.02
CA GLN A 125 22.61 8.16 -15.28
C GLN A 125 24.13 8.02 -15.20
N ALA A 126 24.75 8.49 -14.13
CA ALA A 126 26.21 8.37 -13.93
C ALA A 126 26.63 6.89 -13.86
N TRP A 127 25.87 6.05 -13.16
CA TRP A 127 26.14 4.62 -13.10
C TRP A 127 26.05 3.95 -14.48
N ASN A 128 24.95 4.18 -15.20
CA ASN A 128 24.72 3.58 -16.52
C ASN A 128 25.83 3.99 -17.52
N ASN A 129 26.21 5.26 -17.51
CA ASN A 129 27.32 5.74 -18.37
C ASN A 129 28.66 5.08 -18.01
N ALA A 130 28.97 4.93 -16.73
CA ALA A 130 30.23 4.36 -16.27
C ALA A 130 30.34 2.84 -16.49
N ASN A 131 29.21 2.13 -16.60
CA ASN A 131 29.16 0.67 -16.71
C ASN A 131 28.59 0.18 -18.05
N ASP A 132 28.38 1.06 -19.01
CA ASP A 132 27.75 0.76 -20.30
C ASP A 132 26.47 -0.05 -20.16
N SER A 133 25.59 0.42 -19.28
CA SER A 133 24.35 -0.27 -18.90
C SER A 133 23.12 0.62 -19.11
N SER A 134 21.93 0.00 -19.06
CA SER A 134 20.63 0.67 -19.21
C SER A 134 19.66 0.26 -18.09
N LEU A 135 20.17 0.11 -16.86
CA LEU A 135 19.35 -0.29 -15.71
C LEU A 135 18.33 0.80 -15.35
N THR A 136 17.17 0.38 -14.86
CA THR A 136 16.25 1.27 -14.15
C THR A 136 16.72 1.53 -12.73
N SER A 137 16.11 2.48 -12.03
CA SER A 137 16.41 2.75 -10.61
C SER A 137 16.20 1.51 -9.74
N GLU A 138 15.11 0.76 -9.96
CA GLU A 138 14.82 -0.47 -9.25
C GLU A 138 15.84 -1.56 -9.54
N GLN A 139 16.20 -1.74 -10.80
CA GLN A 139 17.20 -2.74 -11.20
C GLN A 139 18.58 -2.43 -10.61
N LEU A 140 18.99 -1.17 -10.64
CA LEU A 140 20.24 -0.75 -10.00
C LEU A 140 20.19 -0.93 -8.49
N TRP A 141 19.07 -0.58 -7.86
CA TRP A 141 18.86 -0.80 -6.42
C TRP A 141 18.98 -2.27 -6.05
N ASP A 142 18.31 -3.15 -6.78
CA ASP A 142 18.36 -4.60 -6.55
C ASP A 142 19.79 -5.16 -6.76
N TYR A 143 20.46 -4.71 -7.82
CA TYR A 143 21.84 -5.11 -8.09
C TYR A 143 22.78 -4.71 -6.95
N LEU A 144 22.71 -3.46 -6.48
CA LEU A 144 23.55 -2.97 -5.38
C LEU A 144 23.26 -3.71 -4.08
N ASN A 145 22.03 -4.00 -3.79
CA ASN A 145 21.63 -4.73 -2.58
C ASN A 145 22.11 -6.17 -2.62
N LYS A 146 21.96 -6.88 -3.74
CA LYS A 146 22.47 -8.23 -3.90
C LYS A 146 24.00 -8.27 -3.75
N LYS A 147 24.71 -7.31 -4.31
CA LYS A 147 26.18 -7.30 -4.32
C LYS A 147 26.82 -6.87 -2.99
N PHE A 148 26.23 -5.90 -2.31
CA PHE A 148 26.88 -5.23 -1.18
C PHE A 148 26.23 -5.44 0.19
N GLN A 149 25.06 -6.07 0.26
CA GLN A 149 24.31 -6.20 1.49
C GLN A 149 24.04 -7.64 1.93
N PHE A 150 24.55 -8.62 1.19
CA PHE A 150 24.42 -10.01 1.61
C PHE A 150 25.13 -10.25 2.93
N HIS A 151 24.45 -10.89 3.87
CA HIS A 151 24.98 -11.35 5.13
C HIS A 151 24.35 -12.70 5.47
N GLU A 152 25.15 -13.68 5.91
CA GLU A 152 24.66 -15.03 6.24
C GLU A 152 23.65 -15.01 7.39
N ASP A 153 23.87 -14.16 8.40
CA ASP A 153 22.91 -13.96 9.48
C ASP A 153 21.82 -12.94 9.05
N PRO A 154 20.55 -13.36 8.93
CA PRO A 154 19.45 -12.47 8.57
C PRO A 154 19.28 -11.27 9.50
N LYS A 155 19.64 -11.39 10.78
CA LYS A 155 19.55 -10.31 11.76
C LYS A 155 20.56 -9.19 11.51
N SER A 156 21.66 -9.50 10.82
CA SER A 156 22.74 -8.56 10.46
C SER A 156 22.60 -8.04 9.02
N ASN A 157 21.57 -8.44 8.28
CA ASN A 157 21.34 -8.01 6.91
C ASN A 157 20.94 -6.53 6.84
N LYS A 158 21.83 -5.67 6.34
CA LYS A 158 21.64 -4.22 6.26
C LYS A 158 20.46 -3.81 5.38
N LEU A 159 20.18 -4.55 4.28
CA LEU A 159 19.02 -4.29 3.45
C LEU A 159 17.72 -4.52 4.24
N SER A 160 17.63 -5.65 4.95
CA SER A 160 16.46 -5.94 5.78
C SER A 160 16.24 -4.88 6.86
N HIS A 161 17.30 -4.41 7.51
CA HIS A 161 17.25 -3.30 8.46
C HIS A 161 16.76 -1.99 7.81
N TYR A 162 17.27 -1.66 6.64
CA TYR A 162 16.83 -0.47 5.91
C TYR A 162 15.35 -0.54 5.53
N ILE A 163 14.90 -1.68 4.98
CA ILE A 163 13.50 -1.89 4.62
C ILE A 163 12.61 -1.77 5.85
N TRP A 164 13.03 -2.43 6.95
CA TRP A 164 12.30 -2.35 8.22
C TRP A 164 12.17 -0.92 8.73
N GLN A 165 13.25 -0.12 8.71
CA GLN A 165 13.22 1.28 9.14
C GLN A 165 12.21 2.11 8.33
N ARG A 166 12.14 1.91 7.00
CA ARG A 166 11.20 2.59 6.14
C ARG A 166 9.75 2.16 6.41
N TYR A 167 9.53 0.85 6.62
CA TYR A 167 8.19 0.31 6.88
C TYR A 167 7.68 0.57 8.29
N ALA A 168 8.57 0.67 9.26
CA ALA A 168 8.26 1.01 10.65
C ALA A 168 8.02 2.52 10.87
N SER A 169 8.30 3.36 9.87
CA SER A 169 7.99 4.79 9.93
C SER A 169 6.48 5.01 10.06
N SER A 170 6.09 5.96 10.91
CA SER A 170 4.69 6.40 11.02
C SER A 170 4.23 7.24 9.83
N VAL A 171 5.15 7.68 8.98
CA VAL A 171 4.87 8.39 7.72
C VAL A 171 5.54 7.65 6.57
N TRP A 172 4.75 7.23 5.60
CA TRP A 172 5.23 6.69 4.33
C TRP A 172 5.21 7.80 3.27
N ASP A 173 6.37 8.39 3.02
CA ASP A 173 6.59 9.48 2.07
C ASP A 173 7.12 9.02 0.71
N ASP A 174 7.34 7.72 0.56
CA ASP A 174 7.97 7.07 -0.58
C ASP A 174 7.02 6.13 -1.34
N ILE A 175 5.71 6.29 -1.18
CA ILE A 175 4.69 5.56 -1.94
C ILE A 175 4.61 6.13 -3.36
N ARG A 176 4.82 5.27 -4.35
CA ARG A 176 4.69 5.63 -5.77
C ARG A 176 3.22 5.84 -6.12
N ILE A 177 2.84 7.09 -6.33
CA ILE A 177 1.44 7.48 -6.55
C ILE A 177 0.83 6.84 -7.80
N ASP A 178 1.66 6.56 -8.80
CA ASP A 178 1.25 6.01 -10.10
C ASP A 178 1.33 4.47 -10.16
N ASN A 179 1.82 3.82 -9.09
CA ASN A 179 1.88 2.37 -9.00
C ASN A 179 0.51 1.79 -8.62
N VAL A 180 -0.41 1.84 -9.57
CA VAL A 180 -1.80 1.38 -9.43
C VAL A 180 -2.16 0.42 -10.58
N LEU A 181 -3.14 -0.44 -10.37
CA LEU A 181 -3.64 -1.31 -11.43
C LEU A 181 -4.38 -0.53 -12.53
N PRO A 182 -4.40 -1.05 -13.77
CA PRO A 182 -5.26 -0.53 -14.83
C PRO A 182 -6.74 -0.55 -14.40
N PHE A 183 -7.43 0.58 -14.62
CA PHE A 183 -8.83 0.75 -14.21
C PHE A 183 -9.65 1.60 -15.16
N ARG A 184 -9.03 2.30 -16.12
CA ARG A 184 -9.71 3.28 -16.96
C ARG A 184 -10.78 2.67 -17.84
N ASP A 185 -10.52 1.47 -18.38
CA ASP A 185 -11.44 0.78 -19.29
C ASP A 185 -12.64 0.14 -18.57
N SER A 186 -12.60 0.08 -17.24
CA SER A 186 -13.70 -0.44 -16.41
C SER A 186 -14.65 0.65 -15.89
N LYS A 187 -14.35 1.94 -16.14
CA LYS A 187 -15.21 3.05 -15.74
C LYS A 187 -16.41 3.17 -16.68
N GLU A 188 -17.58 3.34 -16.08
CA GLU A 188 -18.83 3.66 -16.77
C GLU A 188 -19.08 5.17 -16.73
N GLU A 189 -19.97 5.68 -17.61
CA GLU A 189 -20.25 7.14 -17.71
C GLU A 189 -20.76 7.74 -16.41
N ASP A 190 -21.50 6.95 -15.63
CA ASP A 190 -22.08 7.37 -14.33
C ASP A 190 -21.12 7.19 -13.14
N ASP A 191 -19.88 6.71 -13.38
CA ASP A 191 -18.92 6.50 -12.30
C ASP A 191 -18.43 7.82 -11.72
N GLU A 192 -18.25 7.82 -10.39
CA GLU A 192 -17.60 8.93 -9.70
C GLU A 192 -16.23 9.22 -10.31
N LYS A 193 -15.98 10.48 -10.67
CA LYS A 193 -14.73 10.91 -11.32
C LYS A 193 -13.47 10.62 -10.49
N HIS A 194 -13.63 10.36 -9.21
CA HIS A 194 -12.53 10.24 -8.23
C HIS A 194 -12.22 8.83 -7.77
N VAL A 195 -12.86 7.80 -8.36
CA VAL A 195 -12.52 6.41 -8.03
C VAL A 195 -11.15 6.08 -8.62
N HIS A 196 -10.19 5.81 -7.73
CA HIS A 196 -8.85 5.36 -8.09
C HIS A 196 -8.49 4.13 -7.25
N PRO A 197 -7.83 3.13 -7.86
CA PRO A 197 -7.28 2.01 -7.10
C PRO A 197 -6.27 2.49 -6.07
N LEU A 198 -6.16 1.77 -4.95
CA LEU A 198 -5.11 1.99 -3.96
C LEU A 198 -3.74 1.64 -4.57
N GLN A 199 -2.71 2.38 -4.17
CA GLN A 199 -1.34 2.13 -4.61
C GLN A 199 -0.88 0.74 -4.16
N LEU A 200 -0.29 -0.01 -5.08
CA LEU A 200 0.19 -1.36 -4.82
C LEU A 200 1.28 -1.37 -3.73
N ASP A 201 2.13 -0.34 -3.66
CA ASP A 201 3.17 -0.23 -2.64
C ASP A 201 2.60 -0.29 -1.21
N VAL A 202 1.45 0.34 -0.98
CA VAL A 202 0.77 0.32 0.34
C VAL A 202 0.32 -1.09 0.68
N ILE A 203 -0.33 -1.76 -0.28
CA ILE A 203 -0.87 -3.10 -0.09
C ILE A 203 0.27 -4.11 0.05
N ASP A 204 1.28 -4.02 -0.81
CA ASP A 204 2.45 -4.91 -0.81
C ASP A 204 3.17 -4.87 0.56
N ARG A 205 3.38 -3.67 1.14
CA ARG A 205 3.97 -3.51 2.49
C ARG A 205 3.13 -4.17 3.57
N ILE A 206 1.81 -3.95 3.54
CA ILE A 206 0.89 -4.53 4.54
C ILE A 206 0.86 -6.06 4.43
N VAL A 207 0.76 -6.59 3.21
CA VAL A 207 0.75 -8.02 2.97
C VAL A 207 2.07 -8.66 3.38
N GLU A 208 3.20 -8.04 3.03
CA GLU A 208 4.53 -8.52 3.42
C GLU A 208 4.69 -8.55 4.94
N LEU A 209 4.35 -7.46 5.64
CA LEU A 209 4.52 -7.34 7.08
C LEU A 209 3.62 -8.26 7.89
N TYR A 210 2.39 -8.53 7.44
CA TYR A 210 1.35 -9.09 8.31
C TYR A 210 0.79 -10.44 7.85
N SER A 211 1.41 -11.07 6.84
CA SER A 211 1.00 -12.41 6.39
C SER A 211 2.17 -13.30 6.01
N ASN A 212 2.04 -14.60 6.25
CA ASN A 212 2.97 -15.59 5.74
C ASN A 212 2.60 -16.01 4.29
N PRO A 213 3.54 -16.55 3.50
CA PRO A 213 3.21 -17.25 2.26
C PRO A 213 2.09 -18.27 2.46
N ASP A 214 1.29 -18.50 1.42
CA ASP A 214 0.12 -19.39 1.40
C ASP A 214 -1.05 -19.03 2.33
N GLU A 215 -0.95 -17.97 3.14
CA GLU A 215 -2.06 -17.48 3.93
C GLU A 215 -3.09 -16.74 3.07
N VAL A 216 -4.33 -16.63 3.60
CA VAL A 216 -5.45 -15.99 2.90
C VAL A 216 -5.58 -14.53 3.33
N VAL A 217 -5.60 -13.65 2.35
CA VAL A 217 -5.95 -12.22 2.51
C VAL A 217 -7.37 -12.03 1.99
N LEU A 218 -8.22 -11.39 2.79
CA LEU A 218 -9.61 -11.09 2.44
C LEU A 218 -9.80 -9.58 2.28
N THR A 219 -10.44 -9.16 1.20
CA THR A 219 -10.97 -7.81 1.03
C THR A 219 -12.46 -7.83 0.70
N PRO A 220 -13.31 -7.09 1.45
CA PRO A 220 -14.72 -6.93 1.10
C PRO A 220 -14.96 -5.85 0.03
N PHE A 221 -13.93 -5.14 -0.42
CA PHE A 221 -13.98 -4.05 -1.39
C PHE A 221 -12.87 -4.21 -2.43
N MET A 222 -13.00 -5.22 -3.29
CA MET A 222 -11.94 -5.60 -4.21
C MET A 222 -11.70 -4.55 -5.31
N GLY A 223 -12.72 -3.82 -5.73
CA GLY A 223 -12.61 -2.89 -6.86
C GLY A 223 -12.05 -3.58 -8.11
N VAL A 224 -11.07 -2.97 -8.74
CA VAL A 224 -10.35 -3.55 -9.89
C VAL A 224 -9.27 -4.56 -9.48
N GLY A 225 -9.21 -4.94 -8.20
CA GLY A 225 -8.47 -6.08 -7.71
C GLY A 225 -7.13 -5.78 -7.05
N SER A 226 -6.80 -4.56 -6.67
CA SER A 226 -5.50 -4.23 -6.07
C SER A 226 -5.20 -5.08 -4.82
N GLU A 227 -6.18 -5.22 -3.92
CA GLU A 227 -6.08 -5.95 -2.65
C GLU A 227 -6.11 -7.48 -2.80
N VAL A 228 -6.34 -8.00 -4.01
CA VAL A 228 -6.18 -9.43 -4.33
C VAL A 228 -4.97 -9.67 -5.22
N TYR A 229 -4.61 -8.70 -6.08
CA TYR A 229 -3.43 -8.75 -6.94
C TYR A 229 -2.14 -8.82 -6.13
N SER A 230 -1.94 -7.91 -5.18
CA SER A 230 -0.74 -7.86 -4.35
C SER A 230 -0.51 -9.15 -3.56
N PRO A 231 -1.49 -9.69 -2.80
CA PRO A 231 -1.30 -10.96 -2.11
C PRO A 231 -0.92 -12.11 -3.06
N VAL A 232 -1.61 -12.28 -4.19
CA VAL A 232 -1.30 -13.33 -5.16
C VAL A 232 0.10 -13.16 -5.73
N SER A 233 0.49 -11.94 -6.11
CA SER A 233 1.84 -11.65 -6.63
C SER A 233 2.96 -11.84 -5.59
N LEU A 234 2.60 -11.91 -4.31
CA LEU A 234 3.52 -12.15 -3.19
C LEU A 234 3.42 -13.58 -2.64
N GLY A 235 2.72 -14.49 -3.33
CA GLY A 235 2.62 -15.89 -2.92
C GLY A 235 1.62 -16.16 -1.80
N ARG A 236 0.64 -15.28 -1.60
CA ARG A 236 -0.50 -15.51 -0.72
C ARG A 236 -1.72 -15.90 -1.53
N LYS A 237 -2.73 -16.42 -0.86
CA LYS A 237 -4.07 -16.63 -1.42
C LYS A 237 -4.91 -15.38 -1.17
N ALA A 238 -5.86 -15.08 -2.04
CA ALA A 238 -6.73 -13.93 -1.86
C ALA A 238 -8.21 -14.28 -2.07
N ILE A 239 -9.07 -13.61 -1.33
CA ILE A 239 -10.53 -13.61 -1.51
C ILE A 239 -10.95 -12.15 -1.64
N GLY A 240 -11.60 -11.79 -2.73
CA GLY A 240 -12.13 -10.45 -2.96
C GLY A 240 -13.62 -10.48 -3.25
N ILE A 241 -14.33 -9.46 -2.79
CA ILE A 241 -15.76 -9.26 -3.04
C ILE A 241 -15.90 -7.93 -3.79
N GLU A 242 -16.63 -7.94 -4.89
CA GLU A 242 -16.95 -6.75 -5.68
C GLU A 242 -18.37 -6.87 -6.23
N LEU A 243 -19.16 -5.82 -6.07
CA LEU A 243 -20.55 -5.78 -6.51
C LEU A 243 -20.71 -5.24 -7.93
N LYS A 244 -19.76 -4.41 -8.38
CA LYS A 244 -19.80 -3.80 -9.70
C LYS A 244 -19.19 -4.74 -10.74
N ASP A 245 -19.99 -5.17 -11.70
CA ASP A 245 -19.62 -6.19 -12.67
C ASP A 245 -18.44 -5.76 -13.56
N SER A 246 -18.37 -4.49 -13.97
CA SER A 246 -17.26 -3.95 -14.77
C SER A 246 -15.92 -3.98 -13.98
N TYR A 247 -15.95 -3.66 -12.69
CA TYR A 247 -14.77 -3.73 -11.83
C TYR A 247 -14.35 -5.17 -11.55
N TYR A 248 -15.32 -6.05 -11.31
CA TYR A 248 -15.05 -7.47 -11.15
C TYR A 248 -14.36 -8.08 -12.38
N LYS A 249 -14.86 -7.79 -13.58
CA LYS A 249 -14.24 -8.24 -14.84
C LYS A 249 -12.81 -7.72 -14.99
N GLN A 250 -12.58 -6.45 -14.67
CA GLN A 250 -11.22 -5.87 -14.68
C GLN A 250 -10.30 -6.55 -13.65
N ALA A 251 -10.80 -6.84 -12.46
CA ALA A 251 -10.03 -7.55 -11.43
C ALA A 251 -9.57 -8.94 -11.90
N ILE A 252 -10.43 -9.69 -12.60
CA ILE A 252 -10.07 -10.99 -13.19
C ILE A 252 -8.95 -10.85 -14.24
N LEU A 253 -8.98 -9.80 -15.07
CA LEU A 253 -7.90 -9.53 -16.03
C LEU A 253 -6.59 -9.19 -15.30
N ASN A 254 -6.65 -8.33 -14.30
CA ASN A 254 -5.48 -7.94 -13.52
C ASN A 254 -4.87 -9.14 -12.77
N LEU A 255 -5.69 -10.04 -12.22
CA LEU A 255 -5.21 -11.24 -11.51
C LEU A 255 -4.42 -12.21 -12.40
N LYS A 256 -4.71 -12.31 -13.68
CA LYS A 256 -3.92 -13.12 -14.63
C LYS A 256 -2.47 -12.64 -14.72
N GLU A 257 -2.25 -11.33 -14.59
CA GLU A 257 -0.90 -10.76 -14.56
C GLU A 257 -0.20 -10.95 -13.20
N ALA A 258 -0.96 -10.99 -12.10
CA ALA A 258 -0.41 -11.29 -10.77
C ALA A 258 0.23 -12.68 -10.70
N ASP A 259 -0.41 -13.68 -11.27
CA ASP A 259 0.12 -15.05 -11.33
C ASP A 259 1.40 -15.15 -12.17
N LYS A 260 1.46 -14.42 -13.29
CA LYS A 260 2.70 -14.30 -14.09
C LYS A 260 3.82 -13.62 -13.32
N ARG A 261 3.52 -12.52 -12.61
CA ARG A 261 4.50 -11.82 -11.78
C ARG A 261 5.08 -12.73 -10.71
N PHE A 262 4.26 -13.52 -10.04
CA PHE A 262 4.69 -14.48 -9.03
C PHE A 262 5.60 -15.55 -9.63
N LYS A 263 5.19 -16.20 -10.73
CA LYS A 263 6.00 -17.23 -11.41
C LYS A 263 7.36 -16.70 -11.85
N ASN A 264 7.42 -15.52 -12.44
CA ASN A 264 8.67 -14.90 -12.87
C ASN A 264 9.63 -14.61 -11.69
N VAL A 265 9.09 -14.24 -10.54
CA VAL A 265 9.88 -14.00 -9.34
C VAL A 265 10.46 -15.28 -8.76
N VAL A 266 9.64 -16.33 -8.68
CA VAL A 266 10.08 -17.65 -8.16
C VAL A 266 11.14 -18.25 -9.10
N THR A 267 10.94 -18.17 -10.41
CA THR A 267 11.90 -18.71 -11.39
C THR A 267 13.24 -17.99 -11.32
N LYS A 268 13.25 -16.66 -11.17
CA LYS A 268 14.50 -15.90 -10.99
C LYS A 268 15.24 -16.26 -9.70
N SER A 269 14.55 -16.56 -8.62
CA SER A 269 15.18 -16.93 -7.34
C SER A 269 15.72 -18.35 -7.31
N LEU A 270 15.32 -19.21 -8.25
CA LEU A 270 15.82 -20.59 -8.37
C LEU A 270 17.07 -20.71 -9.27
N PHE A 271 17.35 -19.70 -10.08
CA PHE A 271 18.48 -19.68 -11.00
C PHE A 271 19.56 -18.62 -10.65
N ASP A 272 19.34 -17.79 -9.61
CA ASP A 272 20.30 -16.85 -9.02
C ASP A 272 20.91 -17.43 -7.71
#